data_82a121493a802a5cf06da5a97d2bdd7b
#
_entry.id   82a121493a802a5cf06da5a97d2bdd7b
#
_cell.length_a   1.000
_cell.length_b   1.000
_cell.length_c   1.000
_cell.angle_alpha   90.00
_cell.angle_beta   90.00
_cell.angle_gamma   90.00
#
_symmetry.space_group_name_H-M   'P 1'
#
loop_
_entity.id
_entity.type
_entity.pdbx_description
1 polymer ?
#
loop_
_entity_poly.entity_id
_entity_poly.type
_entity_poly.pdbx_seq_one_letter_code
_entity_poly.pdbx_strand_id
1 'polypeptide(L)'
;DQALDNAHLLDLAVLDAPVVTLQLLDTSLLLYLANNTLVHYNITTTREHVRLILCGSISFEGIIGEPSRVRAFSWLLPEQAELLPTDDLTMATLVFLIDGMLVLLRPARASDDDQLSYDLQVLHEHIESYWTPIYAYEALQQSLWSFDGQRVLVWLNLLQHSDAPDYVFSVDDTYPLCILPDRGIILGADSQAVVRRTLDTTAYRLRLSTSLFLDRILRALLQRRRVSEAIHSAAPYVPLEYFAHVLEVLVHDILEKEADESTSASLEDNAPLLPAALAFLDHFDVALQVIVRAARKTEVSRWAYLFDAAGRPSDLMQRCLDRGDYASAGAYLLVVHEMEDRPTSIQATATALARFEENEEWEILRHALSFLHGVDQNGETLRVCASIAAKLVRGKSLLSMENDLEGAQEVPLSRT
;
A
#
# COMPACT_ATOMS: atom_id res chain seq x y z
N ASP A 1 9.05 -0.14 -46.80
CA ASP A 1 9.72 -1.06 -47.76
C ASP A 1 11.25 -1.18 -47.50
N GLN A 2 11.96 -0.13 -47.10
CA GLN A 2 13.42 -0.24 -46.83
C GLN A 2 13.80 -1.05 -45.55
N ALA A 3 12.87 -1.28 -44.63
CA ALA A 3 13.12 -2.04 -43.39
C ALA A 3 13.14 -3.58 -43.64
N LEU A 4 12.51 -4.04 -44.73
CA LEU A 4 12.48 -5.46 -45.07
C LEU A 4 13.67 -5.93 -45.91
N ASP A 5 14.41 -5.02 -46.56
CA ASP A 5 15.58 -5.36 -47.39
C ASP A 5 16.78 -5.89 -46.60
N ASN A 6 16.77 -5.73 -45.23
CA ASN A 6 17.80 -6.21 -44.34
C ASN A 6 17.37 -7.41 -43.47
N ALA A 7 16.24 -8.05 -43.78
CA ALA A 7 15.80 -9.25 -43.08
C ALA A 7 16.67 -10.46 -43.49
N HIS A 8 17.35 -11.06 -42.54
CA HIS A 8 18.12 -12.29 -42.78
C HIS A 8 17.43 -13.46 -42.07
N LEU A 9 17.29 -14.60 -42.77
CA LEU A 9 16.85 -15.83 -42.16
C LEU A 9 18.00 -16.37 -41.29
N LEU A 10 17.79 -16.35 -39.96
CA LEU A 10 18.78 -16.76 -38.96
C LEU A 10 18.62 -18.25 -38.59
N ASP A 11 17.35 -18.69 -38.46
CA ASP A 11 17.01 -20.08 -38.15
C ASP A 11 15.58 -20.39 -38.61
N LEU A 12 15.20 -21.66 -38.69
CA LEU A 12 13.90 -22.13 -39.13
C LEU A 12 13.38 -23.25 -38.23
N ALA A 13 12.19 -23.07 -37.69
CA ALA A 13 11.44 -24.11 -36.99
C ALA A 13 10.19 -24.51 -37.78
N VAL A 14 9.90 -25.81 -37.84
CA VAL A 14 8.68 -26.34 -38.44
C VAL A 14 7.65 -26.53 -37.33
N LEU A 15 6.45 -25.95 -37.53
CA LEU A 15 5.34 -26.01 -36.59
C LEU A 15 4.23 -26.89 -37.10
N ASP A 16 3.54 -27.61 -36.22
CA ASP A 16 2.45 -28.52 -36.57
C ASP A 16 1.13 -27.78 -36.94
N ALA A 17 1.01 -26.52 -36.58
CA ALA A 17 -0.16 -25.71 -36.88
C ALA A 17 0.19 -24.22 -37.05
N PRO A 18 -0.68 -23.40 -37.66
CA PRO A 18 -0.47 -21.97 -37.77
C PRO A 18 -0.35 -21.25 -36.42
N VAL A 19 0.49 -20.23 -36.36
CA VAL A 19 0.67 -19.37 -35.16
C VAL A 19 -0.50 -18.40 -35.07
N VAL A 20 -1.20 -18.43 -33.96
CA VAL A 20 -2.27 -17.47 -33.59
C VAL A 20 -1.71 -16.25 -32.87
N THR A 21 -0.80 -16.48 -31.93
CA THR A 21 -0.16 -15.41 -31.16
C THR A 21 1.30 -15.76 -30.92
N LEU A 22 2.14 -14.75 -30.98
CA LEU A 22 3.58 -14.85 -30.75
C LEU A 22 3.98 -13.78 -29.72
N GLN A 23 4.79 -14.15 -28.75
CA GLN A 23 5.41 -13.21 -27.82
C GLN A 23 6.87 -13.58 -27.57
N LEU A 24 7.71 -12.55 -27.59
CA LEU A 24 9.11 -12.63 -27.20
C LEU A 24 9.26 -11.99 -25.83
N LEU A 25 9.79 -12.75 -24.88
CA LEU A 25 10.11 -12.33 -23.53
C LEU A 25 11.59 -12.65 -23.29
N ASP A 26 12.43 -11.63 -23.34
CA ASP A 26 13.89 -11.75 -23.31
C ASP A 26 14.39 -12.73 -24.37
N THR A 27 14.99 -13.86 -23.96
CA THR A 27 15.45 -14.91 -24.86
C THR A 27 14.40 -15.99 -25.16
N SER A 28 13.24 -15.91 -24.52
CA SER A 28 12.16 -16.89 -24.64
C SER A 28 11.13 -16.47 -25.65
N LEU A 29 10.91 -17.32 -26.66
CA LEU A 29 9.90 -17.15 -27.69
C LEU A 29 8.74 -18.10 -27.42
N LEU A 30 7.57 -17.54 -27.16
CA LEU A 30 6.34 -18.27 -26.91
C LEU A 30 5.44 -18.18 -28.14
N LEU A 31 5.02 -19.32 -28.65
CA LEU A 31 4.12 -19.45 -29.80
C LEU A 31 2.86 -20.17 -29.38
N TYR A 32 1.71 -19.53 -29.54
CA TYR A 32 0.41 -20.18 -29.37
C TYR A 32 -0.15 -20.52 -30.75
N LEU A 33 -0.42 -21.82 -30.95
CA LEU A 33 -0.81 -22.37 -32.22
C LEU A 33 -2.32 -22.57 -32.32
N ALA A 34 -2.84 -22.67 -33.58
CA ALA A 34 -4.24 -22.89 -33.86
C ALA A 34 -4.80 -24.26 -33.40
N ASN A 35 -3.95 -25.19 -33.03
CA ASN A 35 -4.33 -26.47 -32.43
C ASN A 35 -4.35 -26.42 -30.88
N ASN A 36 -4.44 -25.24 -30.28
CA ASN A 36 -4.42 -25.03 -28.82
C ASN A 36 -3.13 -25.53 -28.13
N THR A 37 -2.00 -25.49 -28.83
CA THR A 37 -0.70 -25.85 -28.27
C THR A 37 0.14 -24.60 -28.07
N LEU A 38 0.71 -24.44 -26.86
CA LEU A 38 1.77 -23.48 -26.59
C LEU A 38 3.12 -24.15 -26.80
N VAL A 39 3.99 -23.54 -27.59
CA VAL A 39 5.35 -23.99 -27.85
C VAL A 39 6.32 -22.93 -27.33
N HIS A 40 7.31 -23.37 -26.56
CA HIS A 40 8.31 -22.50 -25.96
C HIS A 40 9.68 -22.81 -26.58
N TYR A 41 10.28 -21.80 -27.19
CA TYR A 41 11.64 -21.83 -27.70
C TYR A 41 12.53 -20.88 -26.89
N ASN A 42 13.77 -21.27 -26.67
CA ASN A 42 14.82 -20.37 -26.22
C ASN A 42 15.68 -19.92 -27.40
N ILE A 43 15.91 -18.61 -27.49
CA ILE A 43 16.77 -18.00 -28.51
C ILE A 43 18.19 -17.92 -27.95
N THR A 44 19.07 -18.74 -28.49
CA THR A 44 20.49 -18.70 -28.14
C THR A 44 21.27 -17.94 -29.20
N THR A 45 22.04 -16.95 -28.75
CA THR A 45 22.85 -16.11 -29.63
C THR A 45 24.33 -16.40 -29.36
N THR A 46 25.02 -16.86 -30.38
CA THR A 46 26.48 -16.97 -30.38
C THR A 46 27.05 -15.89 -31.32
N ARG A 47 28.37 -15.68 -31.33
CA ARG A 47 29.02 -14.67 -32.19
C ARG A 47 28.74 -14.85 -33.69
N GLU A 48 28.39 -16.07 -34.09
CA GLU A 48 28.25 -16.44 -35.52
C GLU A 48 26.82 -16.88 -35.87
N HIS A 49 26.00 -17.31 -34.91
CA HIS A 49 24.70 -17.91 -35.18
C HIS A 49 23.67 -17.56 -34.11
N VAL A 50 22.42 -17.42 -34.54
CA VAL A 50 21.23 -17.40 -33.68
C VAL A 50 20.50 -18.72 -33.90
N ARG A 51 20.10 -19.40 -32.83
CA ARG A 51 19.38 -20.68 -32.89
C ARG A 51 18.15 -20.66 -32.01
N LEU A 52 17.08 -21.31 -32.49
CA LEU A 52 15.88 -21.61 -31.74
C LEU A 52 16.00 -23.01 -31.15
N ILE A 53 16.04 -23.11 -29.84
CA ILE A 53 16.07 -24.37 -29.11
C ILE A 53 14.69 -24.61 -28.52
N LEU A 54 14.05 -25.72 -28.89
CA LEU A 54 12.77 -26.10 -28.29
C LEU A 54 12.96 -26.46 -26.82
N CYS A 55 12.33 -25.69 -25.93
CA CYS A 55 12.35 -25.95 -24.49
C CYS A 55 11.25 -26.93 -24.08
N GLY A 56 10.07 -26.77 -24.64
CA GLY A 56 8.92 -27.63 -24.36
C GLY A 56 7.65 -27.17 -25.05
N SER A 57 6.60 -27.98 -24.90
CA SER A 57 5.27 -27.65 -25.42
C SER A 57 4.20 -28.18 -24.48
N ILE A 58 3.03 -27.54 -24.48
CA ILE A 58 1.85 -27.97 -23.72
C ILE A 58 0.59 -27.79 -24.55
N SER A 59 -0.31 -28.77 -24.53
CA SER A 59 -1.61 -28.72 -25.15
C SER A 59 -2.68 -28.30 -24.16
N PHE A 60 -3.55 -27.39 -24.58
CA PHE A 60 -4.75 -26.95 -23.84
C PHE A 60 -6.03 -27.67 -24.32
N GLU A 61 -5.89 -28.76 -25.04
CA GLU A 61 -7.01 -29.55 -25.51
C GLU A 61 -7.86 -30.05 -24.32
N GLY A 62 -9.18 -29.81 -24.39
CA GLY A 62 -10.10 -30.15 -23.30
C GLY A 62 -10.23 -29.09 -22.20
N ILE A 63 -9.37 -28.08 -22.17
CA ILE A 63 -9.43 -26.93 -21.23
C ILE A 63 -10.03 -25.73 -21.95
N ILE A 64 -9.62 -25.50 -23.20
CA ILE A 64 -10.07 -24.41 -24.05
C ILE A 64 -10.78 -25.02 -25.26
N GLY A 65 -11.97 -24.51 -25.59
CA GLY A 65 -12.78 -25.03 -26.69
C GLY A 65 -12.17 -24.76 -28.07
N GLU A 66 -12.40 -23.57 -28.61
CA GLU A 66 -11.84 -23.13 -29.88
C GLU A 66 -10.54 -22.33 -29.66
N PRO A 67 -9.61 -22.32 -30.64
CA PRO A 67 -8.37 -21.55 -30.53
C PRO A 67 -8.69 -20.06 -30.36
N SER A 68 -8.47 -19.56 -29.17
CA SER A 68 -8.79 -18.20 -28.76
C SER A 68 -7.54 -17.33 -28.76
N ARG A 69 -7.72 -16.01 -28.83
CA ARG A 69 -6.59 -15.10 -28.76
C ARG A 69 -6.07 -15.04 -27.32
N VAL A 70 -4.80 -15.33 -27.15
CA VAL A 70 -4.10 -15.02 -25.91
C VAL A 70 -3.93 -13.51 -25.80
N ARG A 71 -4.42 -12.91 -24.71
CA ARG A 71 -4.41 -11.45 -24.55
C ARG A 71 -3.08 -10.94 -24.01
N ALA A 72 -2.47 -11.67 -23.09
CA ALA A 72 -1.22 -11.26 -22.46
C ALA A 72 -0.43 -12.47 -21.95
N PHE A 73 0.89 -12.33 -21.91
CA PHE A 73 1.82 -13.23 -21.25
C PHE A 73 2.68 -12.45 -20.27
N SER A 74 3.03 -13.05 -19.13
CA SER A 74 3.96 -12.49 -18.17
C SER A 74 4.77 -13.58 -17.49
N TRP A 75 5.94 -13.23 -17.01
CA TRP A 75 6.80 -14.09 -16.21
C TRP A 75 6.70 -13.70 -14.74
N LEU A 76 6.72 -14.73 -13.87
CA LEU A 76 6.99 -14.56 -12.45
C LEU A 76 8.32 -15.26 -12.14
N LEU A 77 9.26 -14.48 -11.67
CA LEU A 77 10.56 -14.99 -11.26
C LEU A 77 10.47 -15.58 -9.85
N PRO A 78 11.15 -16.71 -9.57
CA PRO A 78 11.23 -17.24 -8.21
C PRO A 78 12.01 -16.29 -7.30
N GLU A 79 11.73 -16.32 -5.99
CA GLU A 79 12.43 -15.53 -4.96
C GLU A 79 13.96 -15.65 -5.00
N GLN A 80 14.47 -16.76 -5.52
CA GLN A 80 15.90 -17.07 -5.63
C GLN A 80 16.51 -16.73 -7.00
N ALA A 81 15.88 -15.83 -7.74
CA ALA A 81 16.41 -15.43 -9.07
C ALA A 81 17.85 -14.87 -9.01
N GLU A 82 18.28 -14.36 -7.85
CA GLU A 82 19.69 -13.98 -7.62
C GLU A 82 20.67 -15.17 -7.59
N LEU A 83 20.18 -16.38 -7.37
CA LEU A 83 20.99 -17.62 -7.31
C LEU A 83 20.94 -18.42 -8.62
N LEU A 84 20.00 -18.11 -9.51
CA LEU A 84 20.00 -18.69 -10.85
C LEU A 84 20.95 -17.86 -11.73
N PRO A 85 21.82 -18.52 -12.53
CA PRO A 85 22.53 -17.80 -13.59
C PRO A 85 21.50 -17.01 -14.38
N THR A 86 21.72 -15.72 -14.59
CA THR A 86 20.83 -14.76 -15.24
C THR A 86 20.30 -15.18 -16.63
N ASP A 87 20.72 -16.31 -17.12
CA ASP A 87 20.40 -16.80 -18.46
C ASP A 87 19.34 -17.93 -18.51
N ASP A 88 18.80 -18.40 -17.37
CA ASP A 88 17.86 -19.54 -17.40
C ASP A 88 16.42 -19.14 -17.01
N LEU A 89 15.83 -18.21 -17.76
CA LEU A 89 14.40 -17.85 -17.67
C LEU A 89 13.48 -19.03 -18.05
N THR A 90 14.03 -20.14 -18.57
CA THR A 90 13.26 -21.32 -18.95
C THR A 90 12.52 -21.95 -17.76
N MET A 91 13.01 -21.73 -16.54
CA MET A 91 12.38 -22.20 -15.29
C MET A 91 11.43 -21.19 -14.64
N ALA A 92 11.22 -20.02 -15.27
CA ALA A 92 10.28 -19.04 -14.75
C ALA A 92 8.82 -19.50 -14.93
N THR A 93 7.99 -19.19 -13.96
CA THR A 93 6.56 -19.47 -14.05
C THR A 93 5.89 -18.51 -15.03
N LEU A 94 5.11 -19.05 -15.95
CA LEU A 94 4.34 -18.28 -16.92
C LEU A 94 2.93 -18.01 -16.42
N VAL A 95 2.49 -16.77 -16.54
CA VAL A 95 1.09 -16.37 -16.34
C VAL A 95 0.56 -15.83 -17.66
N PHE A 96 -0.62 -16.28 -18.07
CA PHE A 96 -1.25 -15.73 -19.24
C PHE A 96 -2.77 -15.77 -19.17
N LEU A 97 -3.38 -14.88 -19.94
CA LEU A 97 -4.82 -14.74 -20.03
C LEU A 97 -5.29 -15.25 -21.40
N ILE A 98 -6.09 -16.30 -21.38
CA ILE A 98 -6.65 -16.91 -22.60
C ILE A 98 -8.16 -17.12 -22.40
N ASP A 99 -8.95 -16.58 -23.32
CA ASP A 99 -10.42 -16.68 -23.32
C ASP A 99 -11.09 -16.33 -21.98
N GLY A 100 -10.55 -15.32 -21.29
CA GLY A 100 -11.00 -14.93 -19.95
C GLY A 100 -10.54 -15.84 -18.82
N MET A 101 -9.80 -16.91 -19.11
CA MET A 101 -9.17 -17.76 -18.10
C MET A 101 -7.77 -17.27 -17.79
N LEU A 102 -7.48 -17.06 -16.53
CA LEU A 102 -6.16 -16.74 -16.01
C LEU A 102 -5.45 -18.06 -15.67
N VAL A 103 -4.36 -18.32 -16.38
CA VAL A 103 -3.65 -19.61 -16.33
C VAL A 103 -2.23 -19.42 -15.86
N LEU A 104 -1.80 -20.33 -14.99
CA LEU A 104 -0.45 -20.45 -14.48
C LEU A 104 0.21 -21.71 -15.05
N LEU A 105 1.40 -21.56 -15.64
CA LEU A 105 2.22 -22.67 -16.10
C LEU A 105 3.52 -22.70 -15.31
N ARG A 106 3.74 -23.79 -14.59
CA ARG A 106 4.98 -24.07 -13.87
C ARG A 106 5.83 -25.02 -14.66
N PRO A 107 7.05 -24.63 -15.06
CA PRO A 107 7.96 -25.55 -15.74
C PRO A 107 8.50 -26.59 -14.75
N ALA A 108 8.55 -27.83 -15.20
CA ALA A 108 9.17 -28.95 -14.49
C ALA A 108 10.13 -29.67 -15.42
N ARG A 109 11.31 -30.04 -14.94
CA ARG A 109 12.24 -30.87 -15.74
C ARG A 109 11.74 -32.31 -15.71
N ALA A 110 11.46 -32.87 -16.88
CA ALA A 110 11.25 -34.31 -17.01
C ALA A 110 12.54 -35.05 -16.70
N SER A 111 12.46 -36.12 -15.92
CA SER A 111 13.65 -36.83 -15.38
C SER A 111 14.53 -37.50 -16.43
N ASP A 112 14.11 -37.66 -17.68
CA ASP A 112 14.79 -38.39 -18.73
C ASP A 112 14.98 -37.63 -20.06
N ASP A 113 14.44 -36.41 -20.20
CA ASP A 113 14.53 -35.63 -21.43
C ASP A 113 14.98 -34.19 -21.09
N ASP A 114 15.79 -33.60 -21.97
CA ASP A 114 16.17 -32.16 -21.85
C ASP A 114 14.96 -31.20 -22.06
N GLN A 115 13.77 -31.72 -22.34
CA GLN A 115 12.57 -30.95 -22.57
C GLN A 115 11.83 -30.64 -21.26
N LEU A 116 11.29 -29.41 -21.19
CA LEU A 116 10.45 -28.97 -20.10
C LEU A 116 9.03 -29.54 -20.25
N SER A 117 8.50 -30.08 -19.17
CA SER A 117 7.08 -30.29 -19.00
C SER A 117 6.48 -29.10 -18.26
N TYR A 118 5.18 -28.85 -18.42
CA TYR A 118 4.49 -27.76 -17.73
C TYR A 118 3.34 -28.32 -16.91
N ASP A 119 3.31 -27.95 -15.64
CA ASP A 119 2.13 -28.11 -14.80
C ASP A 119 1.21 -26.92 -15.01
N LEU A 120 -0.04 -27.23 -15.40
CA LEU A 120 -1.03 -26.21 -15.77
C LEU A 120 -2.08 -26.09 -14.65
N GLN A 121 -2.26 -24.85 -14.20
CA GLN A 121 -3.29 -24.52 -13.21
C GLN A 121 -4.13 -23.34 -13.72
N VAL A 122 -5.46 -23.52 -13.76
CA VAL A 122 -6.40 -22.41 -13.98
C VAL A 122 -6.63 -21.72 -12.63
N LEU A 123 -6.21 -20.45 -12.54
CA LEU A 123 -6.33 -19.66 -11.31
C LEU A 123 -7.75 -19.10 -11.13
N HIS A 124 -8.29 -18.53 -12.20
CA HIS A 124 -9.62 -17.94 -12.17
C HIS A 124 -10.19 -17.82 -13.58
N GLU A 125 -11.54 -17.82 -13.68
CA GLU A 125 -12.29 -17.63 -14.92
C GLU A 125 -12.92 -16.23 -14.94
N HIS A 126 -13.36 -15.80 -16.13
CA HIS A 126 -14.00 -14.49 -16.38
C HIS A 126 -13.11 -13.27 -16.06
N ILE A 127 -11.81 -13.40 -16.28
CA ILE A 127 -10.85 -12.30 -16.10
C ILE A 127 -10.79 -11.43 -17.37
N GLU A 128 -10.93 -10.12 -17.20
CA GLU A 128 -10.80 -9.14 -18.29
C GLU A 128 -9.35 -8.70 -18.50
N SER A 129 -8.60 -8.51 -17.41
CA SER A 129 -7.22 -8.05 -17.44
C SER A 129 -6.44 -8.52 -16.21
N TYR A 130 -5.11 -8.56 -16.33
CA TYR A 130 -4.24 -8.84 -15.20
C TYR A 130 -2.94 -8.05 -15.29
N TRP A 131 -2.24 -7.92 -14.16
CA TRP A 131 -0.96 -7.22 -14.03
C TRP A 131 -0.02 -8.00 -13.14
N THR A 132 1.24 -8.08 -13.54
CA THR A 132 2.35 -8.59 -12.76
C THR A 132 3.35 -7.46 -12.53
N PRO A 133 3.72 -7.13 -11.30
CA PRO A 133 4.68 -6.06 -11.02
C PRO A 133 6.12 -6.55 -11.31
N ILE A 134 6.68 -6.16 -12.46
CA ILE A 134 8.03 -6.57 -12.88
C ILE A 134 9.12 -5.82 -12.10
N TYR A 135 8.82 -4.63 -11.57
CA TYR A 135 9.79 -3.74 -10.89
C TYR A 135 9.37 -3.37 -9.48
N ALA A 136 8.46 -4.12 -8.85
CA ALA A 136 8.02 -3.84 -7.50
C ALA A 136 9.09 -4.22 -6.47
N TYR A 137 8.93 -3.66 -5.26
CA TYR A 137 9.69 -4.09 -4.09
C TYR A 137 9.56 -5.60 -3.89
N GLU A 138 10.59 -6.21 -3.31
CA GLU A 138 10.75 -7.66 -3.09
C GLU A 138 9.46 -8.36 -2.57
N ALA A 139 8.76 -7.72 -1.63
CA ALA A 139 7.50 -8.22 -1.06
C ALA A 139 6.32 -8.35 -2.05
N LEU A 140 6.37 -7.66 -3.20
CA LEU A 140 5.30 -7.64 -4.20
C LEU A 140 5.72 -8.22 -5.56
N GLN A 141 6.99 -8.61 -5.73
CA GLN A 141 7.51 -9.13 -7.00
C GLN A 141 6.79 -10.39 -7.47
N GLN A 142 6.29 -11.21 -6.54
CA GLN A 142 5.54 -12.42 -6.83
C GLN A 142 4.03 -12.23 -6.80
N SER A 143 3.56 -11.00 -6.71
CA SER A 143 2.13 -10.72 -6.70
C SER A 143 1.52 -10.75 -8.10
N LEU A 144 0.30 -11.23 -8.17
CA LEU A 144 -0.54 -11.21 -9.35
C LEU A 144 -1.81 -10.44 -9.02
N TRP A 145 -2.18 -9.54 -9.88
CA TRP A 145 -3.37 -8.71 -9.78
C TRP A 145 -4.24 -8.98 -11.00
N SER A 146 -5.52 -9.23 -10.82
CA SER A 146 -6.46 -9.41 -11.92
C SER A 146 -7.77 -8.68 -11.68
N PHE A 147 -8.52 -8.46 -12.74
CA PHE A 147 -9.81 -7.79 -12.72
C PHE A 147 -10.85 -8.63 -13.45
N ASP A 148 -11.97 -8.93 -12.78
CA ASP A 148 -13.07 -9.75 -13.29
C ASP A 148 -14.24 -8.94 -13.89
N GLY A 149 -14.05 -7.64 -14.12
CA GLY A 149 -15.10 -6.70 -14.56
C GLY A 149 -15.82 -5.98 -13.42
N GLN A 150 -15.65 -6.42 -12.17
CA GLN A 150 -16.26 -5.82 -10.98
C GLN A 150 -15.30 -5.69 -9.80
N ARG A 151 -14.40 -6.67 -9.65
CA ARG A 151 -13.51 -6.80 -8.50
C ARG A 151 -12.08 -6.98 -8.93
N VAL A 152 -11.17 -6.47 -8.13
CA VAL A 152 -9.75 -6.78 -8.23
C VAL A 152 -9.45 -7.96 -7.30
N LEU A 153 -8.84 -8.98 -7.88
CA LEU A 153 -8.36 -10.17 -7.18
C LEU A 153 -6.83 -10.09 -7.09
N VAL A 154 -6.29 -10.38 -5.91
CA VAL A 154 -4.86 -10.24 -5.64
C VAL A 154 -4.31 -11.51 -5.02
N TRP A 155 -3.25 -12.03 -5.60
CA TRP A 155 -2.38 -13.04 -5.03
C TRP A 155 -1.06 -12.36 -4.65
N LEU A 156 -0.71 -12.31 -3.36
CA LEU A 156 0.53 -11.66 -2.91
C LEU A 156 1.76 -12.53 -3.16
N ASN A 157 1.61 -13.83 -2.99
CA ASN A 157 2.67 -14.81 -3.22
C ASN A 157 2.13 -15.96 -4.06
N LEU A 158 2.02 -15.74 -5.36
CA LEU A 158 1.44 -16.70 -6.30
C LEU A 158 2.24 -18.01 -6.39
N LEU A 159 3.56 -17.96 -6.19
CA LEU A 159 4.40 -19.16 -6.30
C LEU A 159 4.24 -20.11 -5.12
N GLN A 160 3.86 -19.61 -3.96
CA GLN A 160 3.66 -20.41 -2.76
C GLN A 160 2.18 -20.82 -2.54
N HIS A 161 1.25 -19.92 -2.84
CA HIS A 161 -0.19 -20.10 -2.58
C HIS A 161 -1.00 -19.61 -3.78
N SER A 162 -1.44 -20.54 -4.64
CA SER A 162 -2.14 -20.18 -5.89
C SER A 162 -3.59 -20.64 -5.97
N ASP A 163 -4.12 -21.34 -4.96
CA ASP A 163 -5.47 -21.94 -5.06
C ASP A 163 -6.59 -20.90 -5.00
N ALA A 164 -6.39 -19.82 -4.26
CA ALA A 164 -7.38 -18.76 -4.15
C ALA A 164 -6.68 -17.39 -4.02
N PRO A 165 -7.32 -16.29 -4.44
CA PRO A 165 -6.78 -14.96 -4.23
C PRO A 165 -6.68 -14.64 -2.74
N ASP A 166 -5.56 -14.02 -2.34
CA ASP A 166 -5.37 -13.54 -0.97
C ASP A 166 -6.36 -12.45 -0.61
N TYR A 167 -6.68 -11.57 -1.58
CA TYR A 167 -7.60 -10.44 -1.41
C TYR A 167 -8.51 -10.30 -2.61
N VAL A 168 -9.74 -9.87 -2.32
CA VAL A 168 -10.74 -9.48 -3.31
C VAL A 168 -11.39 -8.18 -2.83
N PHE A 169 -11.37 -7.16 -3.66
CA PHE A 169 -12.02 -5.89 -3.33
C PHE A 169 -12.66 -5.23 -4.56
N SER A 170 -13.74 -4.49 -4.34
CA SER A 170 -14.38 -3.68 -5.39
C SER A 170 -13.57 -2.42 -5.66
N VAL A 171 -13.56 -1.97 -6.90
CA VAL A 171 -12.95 -0.69 -7.34
C VAL A 171 -13.99 0.38 -7.61
N ASP A 172 -15.18 0.19 -7.08
CA ASP A 172 -16.35 1.06 -7.26
C ASP A 172 -16.61 1.34 -8.75
N ASP A 173 -16.90 2.60 -9.13
CA ASP A 173 -17.20 2.98 -10.52
C ASP A 173 -15.95 3.17 -11.41
N THR A 174 -14.77 2.82 -10.92
CA THR A 174 -13.50 3.02 -11.64
C THR A 174 -13.06 1.74 -12.35
N TYR A 175 -12.90 1.79 -13.67
CA TYR A 175 -12.30 0.69 -14.45
C TYR A 175 -10.77 0.71 -14.31
N PRO A 176 -10.13 -0.31 -13.73
CA PRO A 176 -8.69 -0.33 -13.51
C PRO A 176 -7.94 -0.48 -14.84
N LEU A 177 -7.03 0.45 -15.11
CA LEU A 177 -6.18 0.45 -16.29
C LEU A 177 -4.79 -0.11 -16.00
N CYS A 178 -4.27 0.21 -14.83
CA CYS A 178 -2.92 -0.19 -14.41
C CYS A 178 -2.82 -0.21 -12.89
N ILE A 179 -2.05 -1.16 -12.36
CA ILE A 179 -1.65 -1.21 -10.97
C ILE A 179 -0.22 -0.68 -10.86
N LEU A 180 0.01 0.22 -9.91
CA LEU A 180 1.32 0.77 -9.59
C LEU A 180 1.73 0.32 -8.18
N PRO A 181 2.33 -0.86 -8.03
CA PRO A 181 2.61 -1.46 -6.74
C PRO A 181 3.61 -0.64 -5.92
N ASP A 182 4.62 -0.07 -6.56
CA ASP A 182 5.64 0.80 -5.96
C ASP A 182 5.05 2.10 -5.39
N ARG A 183 3.84 2.45 -5.82
CA ARG A 183 3.10 3.62 -5.35
C ARG A 183 1.91 3.28 -4.47
N GLY A 184 1.51 2.03 -4.35
CA GLY A 184 0.34 1.63 -3.58
C GLY A 184 -1.00 2.12 -4.15
N ILE A 185 -1.06 2.37 -5.48
CA ILE A 185 -2.22 2.95 -6.16
C ILE A 185 -2.66 2.16 -7.39
N ILE A 186 -3.95 2.21 -7.67
CA ILE A 186 -4.56 1.77 -8.92
C ILE A 186 -4.87 3.02 -9.75
N LEU A 187 -4.39 3.05 -10.98
CA LEU A 187 -4.80 4.02 -11.98
C LEU A 187 -5.99 3.47 -12.75
N GLY A 188 -7.06 4.21 -12.81
CA GLY A 188 -8.28 3.77 -13.48
C GLY A 188 -8.95 4.86 -14.31
N ALA A 189 -9.96 4.47 -15.04
CA ALA A 189 -10.83 5.35 -15.79
C ALA A 189 -12.23 5.35 -15.18
N ASP A 190 -12.73 6.54 -14.89
CA ASP A 190 -14.10 6.79 -14.47
C ASP A 190 -14.90 7.36 -15.64
N SER A 191 -16.13 6.84 -15.86
CA SER A 191 -17.02 7.31 -16.92
C SER A 191 -18.12 8.20 -16.36
N GLN A 192 -18.06 9.47 -16.68
CA GLN A 192 -19.06 10.45 -16.29
C GLN A 192 -20.07 10.69 -17.42
N ALA A 193 -21.34 10.36 -17.20
CA ALA A 193 -22.40 10.70 -18.14
C ALA A 193 -22.64 12.21 -18.14
N VAL A 194 -22.48 12.84 -19.28
CA VAL A 194 -22.77 14.26 -19.48
C VAL A 194 -24.07 14.38 -20.29
N VAL A 195 -25.17 14.67 -19.59
CA VAL A 195 -26.46 14.93 -20.24
C VAL A 195 -26.52 16.40 -20.66
N ARG A 196 -26.58 16.66 -21.97
CA ARG A 196 -26.83 18.00 -22.51
C ARG A 196 -28.31 18.15 -22.85
N ARG A 197 -28.98 19.15 -22.28
CA ARG A 197 -30.42 19.43 -22.50
C ARG A 197 -30.79 19.65 -23.98
N THR A 198 -29.81 19.90 -24.84
CA THR A 198 -30.02 20.25 -26.26
C THR A 198 -29.78 19.07 -27.23
N LEU A 199 -29.35 17.93 -26.72
CA LEU A 199 -29.07 16.73 -27.54
C LEU A 199 -29.77 15.53 -26.90
N ASP A 200 -30.51 14.77 -27.71
CA ASP A 200 -31.16 13.51 -27.29
C ASP A 200 -30.16 12.37 -27.07
N THR A 201 -28.87 12.68 -27.05
CA THR A 201 -27.80 11.70 -26.88
C THR A 201 -27.01 11.96 -25.58
N THR A 202 -26.73 10.90 -24.85
CA THR A 202 -25.82 10.95 -23.68
C THR A 202 -24.39 10.90 -24.17
N ALA A 203 -23.59 11.90 -23.83
CA ALA A 203 -22.15 11.88 -24.05
C ALA A 203 -21.45 11.37 -22.77
N TYR A 204 -20.42 10.55 -22.95
CA TYR A 204 -19.57 10.09 -21.84
C TYR A 204 -18.26 10.84 -21.84
N ARG A 205 -17.86 11.30 -20.66
CA ARG A 205 -16.53 11.88 -20.40
C ARG A 205 -15.72 10.88 -19.62
N LEU A 206 -14.61 10.41 -20.19
CA LEU A 206 -13.64 9.61 -19.46
C LEU A 206 -12.73 10.52 -18.64
N ARG A 207 -12.57 10.19 -17.37
CA ARG A 207 -11.68 10.87 -16.45
C ARG A 207 -10.73 9.84 -15.85
N LEU A 208 -9.44 10.14 -15.85
CA LEU A 208 -8.46 9.34 -15.13
C LEU A 208 -8.59 9.62 -13.63
N SER A 209 -8.62 8.57 -12.85
CA SER A 209 -8.67 8.60 -11.39
C SER A 209 -7.62 7.67 -10.79
N THR A 210 -7.23 7.95 -9.57
CA THR A 210 -6.33 7.10 -8.80
C THR A 210 -7.02 6.70 -7.51
N SER A 211 -6.93 5.43 -7.14
CA SER A 211 -7.41 4.92 -5.86
C SER A 211 -6.28 4.23 -5.10
N LEU A 212 -6.30 4.37 -3.77
CA LEU A 212 -5.38 3.65 -2.91
C LEU A 212 -5.79 2.18 -2.83
N PHE A 213 -4.82 1.28 -2.68
CA PHE A 213 -5.07 -0.12 -2.38
C PHE A 213 -4.32 -0.60 -1.13
N LEU A 214 -3.28 0.12 -0.72
CA LEU A 214 -2.41 -0.30 0.38
C LEU A 214 -3.17 -0.43 1.69
N ASP A 215 -4.06 0.50 2.01
CA ASP A 215 -4.96 0.44 3.16
C ASP A 215 -5.78 -0.85 3.20
N ARG A 216 -6.29 -1.30 2.04
CA ARG A 216 -7.09 -2.52 1.89
C ARG A 216 -6.26 -3.78 2.15
N ILE A 217 -5.04 -3.86 1.60
CA ILE A 217 -4.12 -4.96 1.84
C ILE A 217 -3.71 -5.01 3.32
N LEU A 218 -3.29 -3.88 3.90
CA LEU A 218 -2.91 -3.80 5.29
C LEU A 218 -4.05 -4.22 6.21
N ARG A 219 -5.27 -3.76 5.95
CA ARG A 219 -6.46 -4.17 6.69
C ARG A 219 -6.66 -5.67 6.66
N ALA A 220 -6.59 -6.29 5.48
CA ALA A 220 -6.80 -7.72 5.32
C ALA A 220 -5.68 -8.55 5.98
N LEU A 221 -4.43 -8.09 5.99
CA LEU A 221 -3.35 -8.71 6.76
C LEU A 221 -3.60 -8.61 8.27
N LEU A 222 -4.06 -7.46 8.75
CA LEU A 222 -4.39 -7.27 10.17
C LEU A 222 -5.60 -8.12 10.61
N GLN A 223 -6.62 -8.27 9.76
CA GLN A 223 -7.76 -9.17 10.00
C GLN A 223 -7.31 -10.62 10.20
N ARG A 224 -6.31 -11.06 9.42
CA ARG A 224 -5.69 -12.39 9.54
C ARG A 224 -4.67 -12.49 10.67
N ARG A 225 -4.51 -11.44 11.50
CA ARG A 225 -3.52 -11.37 12.59
C ARG A 225 -2.06 -11.50 12.12
N ARG A 226 -1.77 -11.17 10.85
CA ARG A 226 -0.44 -11.23 10.24
C ARG A 226 0.27 -9.88 10.34
N VAL A 227 0.44 -9.38 11.59
CA VAL A 227 0.98 -8.03 11.84
C VAL A 227 2.41 -7.87 11.29
N SER A 228 3.28 -8.87 11.47
CA SER A 228 4.66 -8.83 10.95
C SER A 228 4.71 -8.67 9.44
N GLU A 229 3.81 -9.32 8.71
CA GLU A 229 3.72 -9.20 7.25
C GLU A 229 3.13 -7.86 6.84
N ALA A 230 2.18 -7.31 7.61
CA ALA A 230 1.67 -5.97 7.38
C ALA A 230 2.79 -4.93 7.51
N ILE A 231 3.65 -5.03 8.53
CA ILE A 231 4.81 -4.15 8.72
C ILE A 231 5.78 -4.28 7.54
N HIS A 232 6.12 -5.52 7.15
CA HIS A 232 7.03 -5.77 6.02
C HIS A 232 6.45 -5.22 4.70
N SER A 233 5.16 -5.43 4.45
CA SER A 233 4.47 -4.92 3.26
C SER A 233 4.35 -3.39 3.25
N ALA A 234 4.27 -2.74 4.41
CA ALA A 234 4.17 -1.28 4.54
C ALA A 234 5.54 -0.59 4.44
N ALA A 235 6.63 -1.25 4.82
CA ALA A 235 7.97 -0.66 4.90
C ALA A 235 8.43 0.07 3.62
N PRO A 236 8.22 -0.46 2.40
CA PRO A 236 8.60 0.20 1.16
C PRO A 236 7.88 1.53 0.91
N TYR A 237 6.70 1.73 1.51
CA TYR A 237 5.85 2.90 1.29
C TYR A 237 6.10 4.02 2.29
N VAL A 238 6.87 3.78 3.37
CA VAL A 238 7.18 4.78 4.40
C VAL A 238 7.74 6.09 3.82
N PRO A 239 8.61 6.09 2.78
CA PRO A 239 9.13 7.33 2.20
C PRO A 239 8.11 8.15 1.38
N LEU A 240 6.91 7.61 1.11
CA LEU A 240 5.91 8.31 0.30
C LEU A 240 5.20 9.39 1.12
N GLU A 241 5.03 10.57 0.54
CA GLU A 241 4.39 11.73 1.21
C GLU A 241 2.97 11.42 1.71
N TYR A 242 2.25 10.53 1.03
CA TYR A 242 0.89 10.14 1.40
C TYR A 242 0.80 8.88 2.26
N PHE A 243 1.92 8.31 2.71
CA PHE A 243 1.91 7.12 3.56
C PHE A 243 1.11 7.32 4.87
N ALA A 244 1.32 8.47 5.54
CA ALA A 244 0.53 8.82 6.72
C ALA A 244 -0.98 8.90 6.41
N HIS A 245 -1.35 9.37 5.21
CA HIS A 245 -2.75 9.42 4.79
C HIS A 245 -3.34 8.02 4.56
N VAL A 246 -2.58 7.09 3.97
CA VAL A 246 -3.00 5.68 3.82
C VAL A 246 -3.32 5.06 5.19
N LEU A 247 -2.43 5.26 6.17
CA LEU A 247 -2.64 4.76 7.53
C LEU A 247 -3.83 5.44 8.24
N GLU A 248 -4.06 6.72 7.95
CA GLU A 248 -5.21 7.47 8.44
C GLU A 248 -6.52 6.90 7.90
N VAL A 249 -6.59 6.60 6.59
CA VAL A 249 -7.75 5.94 5.96
C VAL A 249 -7.97 4.55 6.58
N LEU A 250 -6.92 3.78 6.77
CA LEU A 250 -6.99 2.46 7.41
C LEU A 250 -7.62 2.53 8.80
N VAL A 251 -7.13 3.43 9.67
CA VAL A 251 -7.66 3.58 11.04
C VAL A 251 -9.09 4.08 11.02
N HIS A 252 -9.38 5.09 10.18
CA HIS A 252 -10.73 5.63 10.04
C HIS A 252 -11.73 4.56 9.63
N ASP A 253 -11.42 3.76 8.59
CA ASP A 253 -12.29 2.68 8.12
C ASP A 253 -12.53 1.59 9.17
N ILE A 254 -11.50 1.25 9.96
CA ILE A 254 -11.63 0.29 11.06
C ILE A 254 -12.55 0.86 12.13
N LEU A 255 -12.30 2.11 12.54
CA LEU A 255 -13.06 2.80 13.58
C LEU A 255 -14.54 2.95 13.20
N GLU A 256 -14.84 3.34 11.96
CA GLU A 256 -16.21 3.49 11.46
C GLU A 256 -16.98 2.15 11.53
N LYS A 257 -16.37 1.07 11.07
CA LYS A 257 -17.02 -0.24 11.01
C LYS A 257 -17.21 -0.86 12.40
N GLU A 258 -16.21 -0.80 13.25
CA GLU A 258 -16.32 -1.40 14.60
C GLU A 258 -17.23 -0.59 15.54
N ALA A 259 -17.29 0.73 15.39
CA ALA A 259 -18.21 1.55 16.15
C ALA A 259 -19.68 1.29 15.77
N ASP A 260 -19.96 1.04 14.49
CA ASP A 260 -21.30 0.70 14.02
C ASP A 260 -21.73 -0.72 14.46
N GLU A 261 -20.79 -1.69 14.40
CA GLU A 261 -21.04 -3.08 14.83
C GLU A 261 -21.24 -3.23 16.33
N SER A 262 -20.56 -2.41 17.15
CA SER A 262 -20.76 -2.39 18.61
C SER A 262 -22.17 -1.92 19.02
N THR A 263 -22.88 -1.26 18.11
CA THR A 263 -24.27 -0.81 18.31
C THR A 263 -25.29 -1.87 17.89
N SER A 264 -24.89 -2.81 17.01
CA SER A 264 -25.72 -3.95 16.57
C SER A 264 -25.18 -5.22 17.22
N ALA A 265 -25.93 -5.77 18.18
CA ALA A 265 -25.59 -6.99 18.94
C ALA A 265 -25.58 -8.25 18.06
N SER A 266 -24.66 -8.35 17.11
CA SER A 266 -24.33 -9.57 16.40
C SER A 266 -23.02 -10.13 16.97
N LEU A 267 -23.18 -11.10 17.87
CA LEU A 267 -22.15 -11.95 18.45
C LEU A 267 -21.55 -12.85 17.36
N GLU A 268 -20.75 -12.32 16.47
CA GLU A 268 -19.81 -13.11 15.71
C GLU A 268 -18.40 -12.91 16.26
N ASP A 269 -17.70 -14.00 16.41
CA ASP A 269 -16.48 -14.31 17.15
C ASP A 269 -15.21 -13.56 16.65
N ASN A 270 -15.34 -12.30 16.21
CA ASN A 270 -14.24 -11.49 15.70
C ASN A 270 -13.74 -10.52 16.77
N ALA A 271 -12.57 -10.84 17.34
CA ALA A 271 -11.88 -9.90 18.22
C ALA A 271 -11.61 -8.56 17.48
N PRO A 272 -11.78 -7.42 18.15
CA PRO A 272 -11.67 -6.09 17.54
C PRO A 272 -10.34 -5.90 16.82
N LEU A 273 -10.38 -5.25 15.67
CA LEU A 273 -9.21 -5.04 14.80
C LEU A 273 -8.43 -3.79 15.21
N LEU A 274 -9.10 -2.80 15.81
CA LEU A 274 -8.50 -1.53 16.20
C LEU A 274 -7.24 -1.70 17.07
N PRO A 275 -7.21 -2.55 18.13
CA PRO A 275 -5.99 -2.77 18.89
C PRO A 275 -4.83 -3.33 18.06
N ALA A 276 -5.11 -4.22 17.11
CA ALA A 276 -4.08 -4.75 16.20
C ALA A 276 -3.57 -3.68 15.23
N ALA A 277 -4.45 -2.81 14.75
CA ALA A 277 -4.09 -1.69 13.89
C ALA A 277 -3.24 -0.65 14.65
N LEU A 278 -3.56 -0.34 15.89
CA LEU A 278 -2.75 0.56 16.72
C LEU A 278 -1.38 -0.04 17.04
N ALA A 279 -1.31 -1.33 17.38
CA ALA A 279 -0.04 -2.03 17.56
C ALA A 279 0.83 -2.04 16.29
N PHE A 280 0.20 -2.17 15.11
CA PHE A 280 0.86 -2.03 13.82
C PHE A 280 1.37 -0.60 13.61
N LEU A 281 0.58 0.43 13.93
CA LEU A 281 0.95 1.83 13.80
C LEU A 281 2.16 2.21 14.65
N ASP A 282 2.29 1.66 15.85
CA ASP A 282 3.39 1.97 16.78
C ASP A 282 4.80 1.66 16.20
N HIS A 283 4.87 0.92 15.09
CA HIS A 283 6.13 0.67 14.37
C HIS A 283 6.56 1.84 13.46
N PHE A 284 5.71 2.85 13.29
CA PHE A 284 5.98 3.99 12.41
C PHE A 284 6.00 5.31 13.18
N ASP A 285 6.91 6.19 12.84
CA ASP A 285 7.05 7.50 13.48
C ASP A 285 5.80 8.38 13.35
N VAL A 286 5.02 8.16 12.29
CA VAL A 286 3.79 8.89 12.00
C VAL A 286 2.58 8.44 12.84
N ALA A 287 2.71 7.43 13.71
CA ALA A 287 1.61 6.85 14.47
C ALA A 287 0.75 7.88 15.21
N LEU A 288 1.40 8.77 15.99
CA LEU A 288 0.70 9.78 16.79
C LEU A 288 -0.07 10.78 15.91
N GLN A 289 0.52 11.16 14.78
CA GLN A 289 -0.12 12.03 13.80
C GLN A 289 -1.34 11.36 13.17
N VAL A 290 -1.23 10.08 12.82
CA VAL A 290 -2.33 9.28 12.23
C VAL A 290 -3.49 9.18 13.20
N ILE A 291 -3.24 8.84 14.47
CA ILE A 291 -4.29 8.70 15.49
C ILE A 291 -5.08 10.00 15.65
N VAL A 292 -4.40 11.14 15.82
CA VAL A 292 -5.10 12.42 16.01
C VAL A 292 -5.85 12.89 14.76
N ARG A 293 -5.31 12.61 13.58
CA ARG A 293 -5.97 12.96 12.31
C ARG A 293 -7.21 12.09 12.06
N ALA A 294 -7.14 10.79 12.35
CA ALA A 294 -8.27 9.88 12.30
C ALA A 294 -9.37 10.33 13.27
N ALA A 295 -9.02 10.63 14.52
CA ALA A 295 -9.97 11.16 15.51
C ALA A 295 -10.71 12.40 15.00
N ARG A 296 -9.98 13.39 14.47
CA ARG A 296 -10.56 14.66 13.99
C ARG A 296 -11.46 14.52 12.76
N LYS A 297 -11.41 13.43 12.05
CA LYS A 297 -12.28 13.12 10.91
C LYS A 297 -13.48 12.26 11.29
N THR A 298 -13.48 11.73 12.50
CA THR A 298 -14.55 10.88 13.04
C THR A 298 -15.43 11.67 14.00
N GLU A 299 -16.66 11.23 14.18
CA GLU A 299 -17.57 11.81 15.17
C GLU A 299 -17.04 11.71 16.60
N VAL A 300 -17.26 12.74 17.40
CA VAL A 300 -16.81 12.79 18.81
C VAL A 300 -17.33 11.61 19.64
N SER A 301 -18.51 11.11 19.32
CA SER A 301 -19.12 9.92 19.95
C SER A 301 -18.25 8.66 19.88
N ARG A 302 -17.39 8.56 18.85
CA ARG A 302 -16.50 7.42 18.61
C ARG A 302 -15.10 7.58 19.21
N TRP A 303 -14.78 8.77 19.72
CA TRP A 303 -13.46 9.05 20.32
C TRP A 303 -13.18 8.19 21.54
N ALA A 304 -14.19 7.94 22.38
CA ALA A 304 -14.02 7.06 23.53
C ALA A 304 -13.49 5.68 23.13
N TYR A 305 -14.07 5.08 22.10
CA TYR A 305 -13.63 3.78 21.60
C TYR A 305 -12.18 3.80 21.08
N LEU A 306 -11.80 4.85 20.34
CA LEU A 306 -10.44 5.00 19.82
C LEU A 306 -9.42 5.17 20.97
N PHE A 307 -9.70 6.07 21.92
CA PHE A 307 -8.75 6.44 22.98
C PHE A 307 -8.73 5.46 24.15
N ASP A 308 -9.76 4.63 24.34
CA ASP A 308 -9.70 3.47 25.22
C ASP A 308 -8.64 2.46 24.75
N ALA A 309 -8.46 2.32 23.44
CA ALA A 309 -7.43 1.44 22.86
C ALA A 309 -6.08 2.13 22.67
N ALA A 310 -6.05 3.41 22.26
CA ALA A 310 -4.82 4.15 21.96
C ALA A 310 -4.13 4.75 23.19
N GLY A 311 -4.86 4.93 24.31
CA GLY A 311 -4.40 5.59 25.50
C GLY A 311 -4.89 7.03 25.65
N ARG A 312 -4.59 7.67 26.76
CA ARG A 312 -5.10 9.01 27.09
C ARG A 312 -4.62 10.08 26.12
N PRO A 313 -5.50 10.94 25.63
CA PRO A 313 -5.13 12.02 24.70
C PRO A 313 -4.02 12.95 25.23
N SER A 314 -4.05 13.27 26.53
CA SER A 314 -3.00 14.09 27.19
C SER A 314 -1.63 13.42 27.16
N ASP A 315 -1.55 12.10 27.37
CA ASP A 315 -0.30 11.35 27.32
C ASP A 315 0.23 11.26 25.87
N LEU A 316 -0.65 11.06 24.90
CA LEU A 316 -0.27 11.05 23.48
C LEU A 316 0.22 12.44 23.02
N MET A 317 -0.44 13.50 23.46
CA MET A 317 0.01 14.88 23.22
C MET A 317 1.39 15.13 23.84
N GLN A 318 1.64 14.66 25.06
CA GLN A 318 2.94 14.79 25.71
C GLN A 318 4.03 14.04 24.93
N ARG A 319 3.75 12.84 24.43
CA ARG A 319 4.67 12.09 23.55
C ARG A 319 4.99 12.85 22.26
N CYS A 320 4.03 13.59 21.67
CA CYS A 320 4.28 14.47 20.53
C CYS A 320 5.24 15.61 20.90
N LEU A 321 4.99 16.27 22.04
CA LEU A 321 5.86 17.36 22.54
C LEU A 321 7.30 16.89 22.81
N ASP A 322 7.45 15.69 23.37
CA ASP A 322 8.76 15.10 23.68
C ASP A 322 9.54 14.69 22.42
N ARG A 323 8.84 14.38 21.32
CA ARG A 323 9.42 14.09 20.00
C ARG A 323 9.67 15.36 19.16
N GLY A 324 9.21 16.52 19.60
CA GLY A 324 9.27 17.77 18.82
C GLY A 324 8.24 17.85 17.69
N ASP A 325 7.21 16.98 17.68
CA ASP A 325 6.11 17.05 16.74
C ASP A 325 5.01 18.00 17.27
N TYR A 326 5.31 19.30 17.22
CA TYR A 326 4.45 20.35 17.73
C TYR A 326 3.14 20.49 16.94
N ALA A 327 3.17 20.16 15.64
CA ALA A 327 2.00 20.20 14.80
C ALA A 327 0.95 19.16 15.23
N SER A 328 1.37 17.92 15.49
CA SER A 328 0.49 16.88 16.01
C SER A 328 0.06 17.18 17.45
N ALA A 329 0.94 17.69 18.29
CA ALA A 329 0.59 18.13 19.65
C ALA A 329 -0.50 19.20 19.64
N GLY A 330 -0.40 20.19 18.75
CA GLY A 330 -1.43 21.20 18.56
C GLY A 330 -2.78 20.64 18.08
N ALA A 331 -2.73 19.58 17.27
CA ALA A 331 -3.95 18.89 16.82
C ALA A 331 -4.66 18.11 17.94
N TYR A 332 -3.92 17.62 18.96
CA TYR A 332 -4.49 16.95 20.13
C TYR A 332 -5.24 17.88 21.07
N LEU A 333 -5.02 19.21 21.06
CA LEU A 333 -5.64 20.15 21.99
C LEU A 333 -7.16 20.04 22.02
N LEU A 334 -7.80 19.88 20.85
CA LEU A 334 -9.26 19.71 20.78
C LEU A 334 -9.69 18.42 21.47
N VAL A 335 -8.96 17.31 21.22
CA VAL A 335 -9.30 15.99 21.77
C VAL A 335 -9.13 15.98 23.28
N VAL A 336 -8.03 16.55 23.77
CA VAL A 336 -7.76 16.71 25.21
C VAL A 336 -8.84 17.54 25.88
N HIS A 337 -9.30 18.61 25.21
CA HIS A 337 -10.33 19.49 25.77
C HIS A 337 -11.68 18.78 25.91
N GLU A 338 -12.06 17.95 24.91
CA GLU A 338 -13.36 17.27 24.89
C GLU A 338 -13.41 16.00 25.76
N MET A 339 -12.28 15.31 25.91
CA MET A 339 -12.24 13.99 26.54
C MET A 339 -11.70 13.98 27.96
N GLU A 340 -10.81 14.91 28.31
CA GLU A 340 -10.18 14.94 29.62
C GLU A 340 -10.94 15.85 30.60
N ASP A 341 -10.81 15.57 31.88
CA ASP A 341 -11.35 16.44 32.92
C ASP A 341 -10.68 17.83 32.89
N ARG A 342 -11.42 18.85 33.31
CA ARG A 342 -10.98 20.25 33.21
C ARG A 342 -9.58 20.52 33.81
N PRO A 343 -9.21 20.01 34.99
CA PRO A 343 -7.87 20.23 35.55
C PRO A 343 -6.75 19.62 34.69
N THR A 344 -6.92 18.39 34.20
CA THR A 344 -5.96 17.69 33.35
C THR A 344 -5.82 18.38 31.99
N SER A 345 -6.94 18.75 31.37
CA SER A 345 -6.96 19.50 30.12
C SER A 345 -6.25 20.85 30.22
N ILE A 346 -6.48 21.62 31.27
CA ILE A 346 -5.79 22.90 31.53
C ILE A 346 -4.29 22.69 31.67
N GLN A 347 -3.87 21.72 32.49
CA GLN A 347 -2.47 21.45 32.72
C GLN A 347 -1.74 21.01 31.46
N ALA A 348 -2.32 20.07 30.72
CA ALA A 348 -1.77 19.56 29.48
C ALA A 348 -1.66 20.68 28.42
N THR A 349 -2.72 21.49 28.26
CA THR A 349 -2.74 22.65 27.35
C THR A 349 -1.68 23.69 27.74
N ALA A 350 -1.57 24.04 29.01
CA ALA A 350 -0.56 24.99 29.48
C ALA A 350 0.88 24.50 29.22
N THR A 351 1.12 23.19 29.40
CA THR A 351 2.41 22.57 29.06
C THR A 351 2.70 22.67 27.55
N ALA A 352 1.70 22.41 26.71
CA ALA A 352 1.84 22.55 25.25
C ALA A 352 2.16 23.99 24.85
N LEU A 353 1.43 24.99 25.38
CA LEU A 353 1.69 26.40 25.11
C LEU A 353 3.12 26.82 25.51
N ALA A 354 3.60 26.39 26.69
CA ALA A 354 4.96 26.67 27.14
C ALA A 354 6.00 26.05 26.19
N ARG A 355 5.78 24.82 25.71
CA ARG A 355 6.67 24.16 24.77
C ARG A 355 6.67 24.82 23.38
N PHE A 356 5.52 25.30 22.90
CA PHE A 356 5.42 26.02 21.63
C PHE A 356 6.18 27.38 21.72
N GLU A 357 6.08 28.09 22.86
CA GLU A 357 6.82 29.32 23.10
C GLU A 357 8.33 29.08 23.19
N GLU A 358 8.76 28.07 23.97
CA GLU A 358 10.17 27.69 24.13
C GLU A 358 10.87 27.33 22.81
N ASN A 359 10.13 26.77 21.85
CA ASN A 359 10.67 26.30 20.57
C ASN A 359 10.32 27.24 19.40
N GLU A 360 9.81 28.45 19.70
CA GLU A 360 9.50 29.49 18.73
C GLU A 360 8.43 29.09 17.68
N GLU A 361 7.54 28.15 18.02
CA GLU A 361 6.45 27.65 17.15
C GLU A 361 5.26 28.62 17.15
N TRP A 362 5.48 29.85 16.69
CA TRP A 362 4.54 30.98 16.78
C TRP A 362 3.22 30.75 16.02
N GLU A 363 3.25 30.03 14.90
CA GLU A 363 2.00 29.73 14.16
C GLU A 363 1.11 28.76 14.92
N ILE A 364 1.70 27.69 15.47
CA ILE A 364 0.97 26.69 16.28
C ILE A 364 0.45 27.35 17.55
N LEU A 365 1.29 28.13 18.22
CA LEU A 365 0.91 28.89 19.41
C LEU A 365 -0.29 29.82 19.11
N ARG A 366 -0.26 30.56 18.02
CA ARG A 366 -1.36 31.45 17.59
C ARG A 366 -2.64 30.66 17.36
N HIS A 367 -2.58 29.50 16.70
CA HIS A 367 -3.74 28.65 16.47
C HIS A 367 -4.29 28.07 17.78
N ALA A 368 -3.43 27.64 18.70
CA ALA A 368 -3.81 27.15 20.02
C ALA A 368 -4.51 28.24 20.84
N LEU A 369 -3.98 29.46 20.85
CA LEU A 369 -4.62 30.61 21.55
C LEU A 369 -5.96 30.99 20.93
N SER A 370 -6.07 30.96 19.60
CA SER A 370 -7.34 31.17 18.87
C SER A 370 -8.38 30.11 19.24
N PHE A 371 -7.97 28.84 19.30
CA PHE A 371 -8.83 27.73 19.72
C PHE A 371 -9.34 27.94 21.15
N LEU A 372 -8.46 28.23 22.11
CA LEU A 372 -8.83 28.49 23.51
C LEU A 372 -9.76 29.68 23.67
N HIS A 373 -9.60 30.72 22.85
CA HIS A 373 -10.50 31.86 22.84
C HIS A 373 -11.90 31.47 22.31
N GLY A 374 -11.97 30.53 21.35
CA GLY A 374 -13.24 30.03 20.82
C GLY A 374 -14.00 29.09 21.77
N VAL A 375 -13.28 28.36 22.61
CA VAL A 375 -13.86 27.42 23.59
C VAL A 375 -14.64 28.15 24.69
N ASP A 376 -14.11 29.25 25.16
CA ASP A 376 -14.66 30.00 26.31
C ASP A 376 -14.82 31.49 25.97
N GLN A 377 -16.06 31.93 25.75
CA GLN A 377 -16.37 33.35 25.42
C GLN A 377 -15.87 34.31 26.50
N ASN A 378 -15.80 33.89 27.77
CA ASN A 378 -15.30 34.72 28.88
C ASN A 378 -13.76 34.78 28.93
N GLY A 379 -13.06 33.91 28.16
CA GLY A 379 -11.61 33.83 28.10
C GLY A 379 -10.96 33.38 29.44
N GLU A 380 -11.70 32.73 30.33
CA GLU A 380 -11.19 32.27 31.61
C GLU A 380 -10.16 31.14 31.42
N THR A 381 -10.51 30.15 30.59
CA THR A 381 -9.62 29.02 30.27
C THR A 381 -8.32 29.51 29.63
N LEU A 382 -8.40 30.42 28.68
CA LEU A 382 -7.25 31.05 28.05
C LEU A 382 -6.33 31.74 29.08
N ARG A 383 -6.90 32.57 29.99
CA ARG A 383 -6.11 33.27 31.02
C ARG A 383 -5.42 32.32 31.98
N VAL A 384 -6.12 31.26 32.40
CA VAL A 384 -5.56 30.25 33.30
C VAL A 384 -4.43 29.49 32.64
N CYS A 385 -4.64 28.97 31.42
CA CYS A 385 -3.60 28.26 30.65
C CYS A 385 -2.38 29.15 30.40
N ALA A 386 -2.58 30.38 29.91
CA ALA A 386 -1.49 31.33 29.68
C ALA A 386 -0.72 31.71 30.95
N SER A 387 -1.42 31.85 32.11
CA SER A 387 -0.78 32.13 33.37
C SER A 387 0.11 30.96 33.85
N ILE A 388 -0.34 29.72 33.66
CA ILE A 388 0.43 28.52 34.04
C ILE A 388 1.61 28.36 33.08
N ALA A 389 1.40 28.50 31.77
CA ALA A 389 2.45 28.42 30.74
C ALA A 389 3.59 29.43 31.01
N ALA A 390 3.23 30.70 31.31
CA ALA A 390 4.22 31.73 31.64
C ALA A 390 5.03 31.43 32.93
N LYS A 391 4.43 30.73 33.88
CA LYS A 391 5.15 30.27 35.08
C LYS A 391 6.14 29.13 34.75
N LEU A 392 5.72 28.19 33.87
CA LEU A 392 6.58 27.08 33.45
C LEU A 392 7.81 27.59 32.70
N VAL A 393 7.63 28.51 31.76
CA VAL A 393 8.74 29.13 31.01
C VAL A 393 9.70 29.86 31.94
N ARG A 394 9.18 30.72 32.85
CA ARG A 394 10.00 31.46 33.84
C ARG A 394 10.74 30.53 34.81
N GLY A 395 10.07 29.46 35.31
CA GLY A 395 10.68 28.50 36.22
C GLY A 395 11.88 27.78 35.60
N LYS A 396 11.78 27.40 34.31
CA LYS A 396 12.90 26.79 33.57
C LYS A 396 14.05 27.79 33.33
N SER A 397 13.73 29.02 33.01
CA SER A 397 14.75 30.07 32.81
C SER A 397 15.57 30.31 34.08
N LEU A 398 14.94 30.28 35.27
CA LEU A 398 15.66 30.42 36.54
C LEU A 398 16.57 29.21 36.84
N LEU A 399 16.09 27.98 36.59
CA LEU A 399 16.89 26.76 36.77
C LEU A 399 18.08 26.71 35.78
N SER A 400 17.89 27.17 34.55
CA SER A 400 18.99 27.29 33.56
C SER A 400 20.04 28.27 34.02
N MET A 401 19.65 29.43 34.55
CA MET A 401 20.59 30.42 35.07
C MET A 401 21.32 29.93 36.33
N GLU A 402 20.68 29.16 37.20
CA GLU A 402 21.32 28.53 38.36
C GLU A 402 22.37 27.51 37.97
N ASN A 403 22.05 26.63 37.01
CA ASN A 403 22.99 25.64 36.48
C ASN A 403 24.21 26.29 35.77
N ASP A 404 23.98 27.38 35.04
CA ASP A 404 25.07 28.13 34.38
C ASP A 404 25.97 28.84 35.42
N LEU A 405 25.43 29.27 36.54
CA LEU A 405 26.18 29.85 37.64
C LEU A 405 26.97 28.81 38.44
N GLU A 406 26.42 27.61 38.66
CA GLU A 406 27.15 26.50 39.30
C GLU A 406 28.28 25.98 38.39
N GLY A 407 28.05 25.84 37.08
CA GLY A 407 29.07 25.46 36.09
C GLY A 407 30.21 26.49 35.94
N ALA A 408 29.95 27.76 36.20
CA ALA A 408 30.95 28.81 36.15
C ALA A 408 31.84 28.85 37.45
N GLN A 409 31.46 28.24 38.53
CA GLN A 409 32.26 28.18 39.77
C GLN A 409 33.28 27.03 39.82
N GLU A 410 33.23 26.07 38.89
CA GLU A 410 34.17 24.93 38.83
C GLU A 410 35.35 25.10 37.84
N VAL A 411 35.70 26.29 37.45
CA VAL A 411 36.97 26.51 36.70
C VAL A 411 38.14 26.58 37.71
N PRO A 412 38.97 25.55 37.89
CA PRO A 412 40.13 25.62 38.77
C PRO A 412 41.12 26.58 38.17
N LEU A 413 41.45 27.63 38.96
CA LEU A 413 42.63 28.46 38.73
C LEU A 413 43.88 27.57 38.76
N SER A 414 44.34 27.09 37.63
CA SER A 414 45.68 26.54 37.48
C SER A 414 46.68 27.70 37.55
N ARG A 415 47.37 27.74 38.67
CA ARG A 415 48.53 28.62 38.88
C ARG A 415 49.72 28.20 38.02
N THR A 416 50.31 29.20 37.42
CA THR A 416 51.64 29.32 36.83
C THR A 416 51.94 28.48 35.61
#